data_b46b70f5777f376e86c49c2ad5d13324
#
_entry.id   b46b70f5777f376e86c49c2ad5d13324
#
_cell.length_a   1.000
_cell.length_b   1.000
_cell.length_c   1.000
_cell.angle_alpha   90.00
_cell.angle_beta   90.00
_cell.angle_gamma   90.00
#
_symmetry.space_group_name_H-M   'P 1'
#
loop_
_entity.id
_entity.type
_entity.pdbx_description
1 polymer ?
#
loop_
_entity_poly.entity_id
_entity_poly.type
_entity_poly.pdbx_seq_one_letter_code
_entity_poly.pdbx_strand_id
1 'polypeptide(L)'
;MNSTNLFSLAGKKGLILGIANDSSIAFGCARLMREMGAEVVASCLNDKARKFVEPHTQPLGIDLVNCDVEAEGELEAIVQHAVQKFGKLDFVIHSIAWAPLQDLHGDVVDASREGFARAVSVSCHSFAELGKLCAPHMPDGGAMLAMTYLGSGEVVPHYGLMGPVKAALESVVRYMSLELGSKNIRVHAVSPGPILTRAASGIASFDELMATAQAKAPLQRLVKLDEIAQLSAFLCMEAASGMTGQTIYVDAGVHAMD
;
A
#
# COMPACT_ATOMS: atom_id res chain seq x y z
N MET A 1 3.04 -29.13 -10.31
CA MET A 1 3.07 -27.68 -10.67
C MET A 1 4.42 -27.40 -11.30
N ASN A 2 4.44 -26.72 -12.45
CA ASN A 2 5.71 -26.34 -13.08
C ASN A 2 6.35 -25.22 -12.25
N SER A 3 7.58 -25.40 -11.77
CA SER A 3 8.30 -24.43 -10.91
C SER A 3 8.41 -23.01 -11.51
N THR A 4 8.36 -22.90 -12.83
CA THR A 4 8.38 -21.62 -13.57
C THR A 4 7.12 -20.75 -13.35
N ASN A 5 6.02 -21.31 -12.84
CA ASN A 5 4.77 -20.57 -12.63
C ASN A 5 4.68 -19.96 -11.20
N LEU A 6 5.50 -20.41 -10.26
CA LEU A 6 5.43 -19.94 -8.87
C LEU A 6 5.93 -18.50 -8.70
N PHE A 7 6.87 -18.06 -9.54
CA PHE A 7 7.49 -16.74 -9.53
C PHE A 7 7.01 -15.86 -10.70
N SER A 8 5.73 -15.95 -11.06
CA SER A 8 5.16 -15.23 -12.19
C SER A 8 3.89 -14.48 -11.79
N LEU A 9 3.70 -13.31 -12.37
CA LEU A 9 2.43 -12.55 -12.34
C LEU A 9 1.73 -12.54 -13.70
N ALA A 10 2.25 -13.30 -14.69
CA ALA A 10 1.66 -13.35 -16.02
C ALA A 10 0.17 -13.76 -15.97
N GLY A 11 -0.70 -12.93 -16.54
CA GLY A 11 -2.14 -13.13 -16.57
C GLY A 11 -2.88 -12.88 -15.25
N LYS A 12 -2.19 -12.51 -14.17
CA LYS A 12 -2.80 -12.10 -12.90
C LYS A 12 -3.51 -10.75 -13.05
N LYS A 13 -4.60 -10.57 -12.30
CA LYS A 13 -5.50 -9.40 -12.33
C LYS A 13 -5.38 -8.65 -11.03
N GLY A 14 -4.97 -7.39 -11.09
CA GLY A 14 -4.68 -6.59 -9.90
C GLY A 14 -5.44 -5.28 -9.83
N LEU A 15 -5.76 -4.88 -8.59
CA LEU A 15 -6.26 -3.56 -8.24
C LEU A 15 -5.25 -2.87 -7.31
N ILE A 16 -4.77 -1.69 -7.70
CA ILE A 16 -3.76 -0.94 -6.93
C ILE A 16 -4.25 0.48 -6.67
N LEU A 17 -4.42 0.84 -5.39
CA LEU A 17 -4.94 2.13 -4.99
C LEU A 17 -3.83 3.08 -4.52
N GLY A 18 -3.97 4.36 -4.90
CA GLY A 18 -3.19 5.46 -4.31
C GLY A 18 -2.02 5.96 -5.14
N ILE A 19 -2.08 5.92 -6.48
CA ILE A 19 -1.05 6.58 -7.31
C ILE A 19 -1.23 8.10 -7.23
N ALA A 20 -0.23 8.80 -6.75
CA ALA A 20 -0.21 10.25 -6.65
C ALA A 20 0.72 10.90 -7.70
N ASN A 21 1.78 10.22 -8.09
CA ASN A 21 2.76 10.57 -9.12
C ASN A 21 3.65 9.35 -9.43
N ASP A 22 4.65 9.52 -10.30
CA ASP A 22 5.62 8.50 -10.69
C ASP A 22 6.58 8.03 -9.57
N SER A 23 6.66 8.79 -8.48
CA SER A 23 7.49 8.45 -7.31
C SER A 23 6.69 7.73 -6.20
N SER A 24 5.37 7.54 -6.37
CA SER A 24 4.54 6.86 -5.37
C SER A 24 4.78 5.34 -5.35
N ILE A 25 4.69 4.74 -4.16
CA ILE A 25 4.84 3.28 -3.99
C ILE A 25 3.82 2.53 -4.86
N ALA A 26 2.57 3.01 -4.90
CA ALA A 26 1.53 2.45 -5.77
C ALA A 26 1.93 2.42 -7.24
N PHE A 27 2.58 3.49 -7.74
CA PHE A 27 3.07 3.52 -9.14
C PHE A 27 4.20 2.52 -9.35
N GLY A 28 5.19 2.47 -8.45
CA GLY A 28 6.28 1.49 -8.53
C GLY A 28 5.75 0.04 -8.59
N CYS A 29 4.78 -0.29 -7.73
CA CYS A 29 4.12 -1.59 -7.75
C CYS A 29 3.37 -1.84 -9.07
N ALA A 30 2.54 -0.88 -9.52
CA ALA A 30 1.76 -1.01 -10.74
C ALA A 30 2.64 -1.20 -11.97
N ARG A 31 3.72 -0.42 -12.09
CA ARG A 31 4.69 -0.53 -13.18
C ARG A 31 5.35 -1.89 -13.22
N LEU A 32 5.96 -2.31 -12.10
CA LEU A 32 6.67 -3.60 -12.05
C LEU A 32 5.73 -4.78 -12.32
N MET A 33 4.54 -4.78 -11.73
CA MET A 33 3.58 -5.87 -11.94
C MET A 33 3.08 -5.95 -13.39
N ARG A 34 2.93 -4.79 -14.07
CA ARG A 34 2.66 -4.74 -15.51
C ARG A 34 3.81 -5.33 -16.32
N GLU A 35 5.05 -4.93 -16.03
CA GLU A 35 6.27 -5.47 -16.66
C GLU A 35 6.39 -7.00 -16.47
N MET A 36 5.89 -7.52 -15.34
CA MET A 36 5.83 -8.96 -15.04
C MET A 36 4.60 -9.68 -15.63
N GLY A 37 3.81 -8.99 -16.46
CA GLY A 37 2.70 -9.57 -17.23
C GLY A 37 1.34 -9.59 -16.53
N ALA A 38 1.19 -8.92 -15.39
CA ALA A 38 -0.13 -8.73 -14.77
C ALA A 38 -0.95 -7.68 -15.55
N GLU A 39 -2.27 -7.77 -15.46
CA GLU A 39 -3.18 -6.70 -15.87
C GLU A 39 -3.58 -5.89 -14.61
N VAL A 40 -3.57 -4.57 -14.72
CA VAL A 40 -3.74 -3.68 -13.56
C VAL A 40 -4.78 -2.61 -13.84
N VAL A 41 -5.75 -2.48 -12.93
CA VAL A 41 -6.53 -1.27 -12.68
C VAL A 41 -5.89 -0.54 -11.51
N ALA A 42 -5.70 0.76 -11.63
CA ALA A 42 -5.12 1.56 -10.55
C ALA A 42 -5.94 2.83 -10.27
N SER A 43 -5.79 3.41 -9.08
CA SER A 43 -6.45 4.67 -8.74
C SER A 43 -5.49 5.84 -8.59
N CYS A 44 -6.01 7.02 -8.94
CA CYS A 44 -5.55 8.30 -8.42
C CYS A 44 -6.70 9.01 -7.71
N LEU A 45 -6.38 10.01 -6.88
CA LEU A 45 -7.38 10.63 -6.02
C LEU A 45 -8.52 11.33 -6.80
N ASN A 46 -8.19 12.07 -7.85
CA ASN A 46 -9.15 12.90 -8.59
C ASN A 46 -8.55 13.39 -9.93
N ASP A 47 -9.32 14.15 -10.71
CA ASP A 47 -8.88 14.70 -12.01
C ASP A 47 -7.64 15.59 -11.94
N LYS A 48 -7.44 16.27 -10.82
CA LYS A 48 -6.20 17.06 -10.62
C LYS A 48 -4.97 16.16 -10.50
N ALA A 49 -5.08 15.08 -9.74
CA ALA A 49 -4.03 14.09 -9.60
C ALA A 49 -3.82 13.31 -10.91
N ARG A 50 -4.91 12.97 -11.62
CA ARG A 50 -4.87 12.26 -12.91
C ARG A 50 -3.92 12.92 -13.90
N LYS A 51 -3.90 14.25 -14.01
CA LYS A 51 -3.02 15.00 -14.94
C LYS A 51 -1.53 14.70 -14.72
N PHE A 52 -1.14 14.36 -13.49
CA PHE A 52 0.25 14.02 -13.14
C PHE A 52 0.52 12.51 -13.19
N VAL A 53 -0.51 11.69 -13.16
CA VAL A 53 -0.38 10.21 -13.09
C VAL A 53 -0.53 9.59 -14.48
N GLU A 54 -1.53 10.02 -15.25
CA GLU A 54 -1.91 9.42 -16.54
C GLU A 54 -0.77 9.38 -17.58
N PRO A 55 0.10 10.42 -17.72
CA PRO A 55 1.24 10.35 -18.63
C PRO A 55 2.21 9.19 -18.35
N HIS A 56 2.26 8.71 -17.10
CA HIS A 56 3.13 7.62 -16.68
C HIS A 56 2.42 6.25 -16.72
N THR A 57 1.11 6.21 -16.53
CA THR A 57 0.34 4.96 -16.50
C THR A 57 -0.15 4.53 -17.87
N GLN A 58 -0.51 5.46 -18.73
CA GLN A 58 -1.03 5.18 -20.09
C GLN A 58 -0.03 4.38 -20.95
N PRO A 59 1.28 4.70 -21.02
CA PRO A 59 2.23 3.93 -21.82
C PRO A 59 2.40 2.48 -21.34
N LEU A 60 2.10 2.21 -20.06
CA LEU A 60 2.17 0.88 -19.45
C LEU A 60 0.86 0.07 -19.63
N GLY A 61 -0.17 0.66 -20.23
CA GLY A 61 -1.49 0.04 -20.34
C GLY A 61 -2.18 -0.18 -18.99
N ILE A 62 -1.86 0.65 -17.98
CA ILE A 62 -2.54 0.66 -16.70
C ILE A 62 -3.84 1.45 -16.87
N ASP A 63 -4.96 0.83 -16.49
CA ASP A 63 -6.27 1.47 -16.49
C ASP A 63 -6.43 2.32 -15.23
N LEU A 64 -6.44 3.64 -15.39
CA LEU A 64 -6.45 4.59 -14.29
C LEU A 64 -7.87 5.10 -14.02
N VAL A 65 -8.34 4.96 -12.79
CA VAL A 65 -9.66 5.39 -12.31
C VAL A 65 -9.50 6.41 -11.18
N ASN A 66 -10.36 7.42 -11.10
CA ASN A 66 -10.41 8.28 -9.92
C ASN A 66 -11.07 7.52 -8.76
N CYS A 67 -10.51 7.64 -7.57
CA CYS A 67 -11.09 7.07 -6.36
C CYS A 67 -10.62 7.86 -5.15
N ASP A 68 -11.57 8.55 -4.52
CA ASP A 68 -11.45 9.15 -3.20
C ASP A 68 -12.13 8.22 -2.18
N VAL A 69 -11.36 7.59 -1.31
CA VAL A 69 -11.89 6.64 -0.32
C VAL A 69 -12.79 7.31 0.75
N GLU A 70 -12.86 8.64 0.77
CA GLU A 70 -13.79 9.38 1.61
C GLU A 70 -15.13 9.68 0.90
N ALA A 71 -15.18 9.55 -0.42
CA ALA A 71 -16.41 9.77 -1.17
C ALA A 71 -17.24 8.50 -1.22
N GLU A 72 -18.50 8.62 -0.80
CA GLU A 72 -19.43 7.48 -0.74
C GLU A 72 -19.59 6.81 -2.12
N GLY A 73 -19.40 5.50 -2.14
CA GLY A 73 -19.56 4.68 -3.34
C GLY A 73 -18.37 4.66 -4.30
N GLU A 74 -17.33 5.50 -4.14
CA GLU A 74 -16.19 5.49 -5.07
C GLU A 74 -15.31 4.25 -4.91
N LEU A 75 -15.18 3.72 -3.69
CA LEU A 75 -14.42 2.49 -3.45
C LEU A 75 -15.13 1.28 -4.06
N GLU A 76 -16.46 1.19 -3.94
CA GLU A 76 -17.29 0.19 -4.62
C GLU A 76 -17.18 0.33 -6.14
N ALA A 77 -17.25 1.55 -6.65
CA ALA A 77 -17.23 1.81 -8.08
C ALA A 77 -15.92 1.34 -8.74
N ILE A 78 -14.76 1.59 -8.11
CA ILE A 78 -13.48 1.12 -8.68
C ILE A 78 -13.33 -0.41 -8.60
N VAL A 79 -13.82 -1.05 -7.53
CA VAL A 79 -13.82 -2.51 -7.43
C VAL A 79 -14.72 -3.10 -8.52
N GLN A 80 -15.93 -2.56 -8.71
CA GLN A 80 -16.83 -3.00 -9.76
C GLN A 80 -16.25 -2.79 -11.17
N HIS A 81 -15.58 -1.66 -11.41
CA HIS A 81 -14.88 -1.41 -12.66
C HIS A 81 -13.80 -2.48 -12.94
N ALA A 82 -12.97 -2.78 -11.95
CA ALA A 82 -11.93 -3.81 -12.07
C ALA A 82 -12.52 -5.20 -12.32
N VAL A 83 -13.61 -5.55 -11.63
CA VAL A 83 -14.30 -6.82 -11.78
C VAL A 83 -14.99 -6.94 -13.16
N GLN A 84 -15.65 -5.88 -13.62
CA GLN A 84 -16.25 -5.86 -14.97
C GLN A 84 -15.20 -6.06 -16.06
N LYS A 85 -14.01 -5.49 -15.87
CA LYS A 85 -12.91 -5.60 -16.83
C LYS A 85 -12.25 -6.98 -16.83
N PHE A 86 -12.05 -7.56 -15.65
CA PHE A 86 -11.20 -8.75 -15.47
C PHE A 86 -11.97 -10.03 -15.16
N GLY A 87 -13.20 -9.93 -14.71
CA GLY A 87 -14.01 -11.05 -14.23
C GLY A 87 -13.64 -11.50 -12.80
N LYS A 88 -12.41 -11.30 -12.35
CA LYS A 88 -11.88 -11.64 -11.03
C LYS A 88 -10.72 -10.76 -10.64
N LEU A 89 -10.29 -10.85 -9.38
CA LEU A 89 -9.06 -10.27 -8.86
C LEU A 89 -8.14 -11.37 -8.32
N ASP A 90 -6.84 -11.25 -8.54
CA ASP A 90 -5.80 -12.11 -7.98
C ASP A 90 -4.98 -11.38 -6.90
N PHE A 91 -4.88 -10.07 -6.96
CA PHE A 91 -4.22 -9.27 -5.92
C PHE A 91 -4.79 -7.86 -5.80
N VAL A 92 -4.63 -7.30 -4.60
CA VAL A 92 -5.06 -5.93 -4.27
C VAL A 92 -3.95 -5.25 -3.45
N ILE A 93 -3.60 -4.00 -3.81
CA ILE A 93 -2.62 -3.20 -3.06
C ILE A 93 -3.27 -1.88 -2.64
N HIS A 94 -3.30 -1.64 -1.34
CA HIS A 94 -3.72 -0.39 -0.73
C HIS A 94 -2.48 0.42 -0.32
N SER A 95 -2.24 1.53 -1.03
CA SER A 95 -1.11 2.43 -0.78
C SER A 95 -1.62 3.86 -0.55
N ILE A 96 -2.58 4.00 0.36
CA ILE A 96 -3.20 5.26 0.74
C ILE A 96 -2.82 5.59 2.18
N ALA A 97 -2.43 6.84 2.42
CA ALA A 97 -2.22 7.39 3.75
C ALA A 97 -2.48 8.90 3.72
N TRP A 98 -3.24 9.38 4.72
CA TRP A 98 -3.54 10.79 4.88
C TRP A 98 -3.86 11.12 6.33
N ALA A 99 -3.45 12.32 6.76
CA ALA A 99 -3.87 12.96 7.98
C ALA A 99 -3.93 14.49 7.76
N PRO A 100 -4.74 15.25 8.51
CA PRO A 100 -4.68 16.70 8.47
C PRO A 100 -3.30 17.20 8.89
N LEU A 101 -2.76 18.18 8.18
CA LEU A 101 -1.39 18.66 8.42
C LEU A 101 -1.16 19.15 9.86
N GLN A 102 -2.15 19.80 10.46
CA GLN A 102 -2.07 20.26 11.85
C GLN A 102 -1.93 19.10 12.85
N ASP A 103 -2.64 18.00 12.62
CA ASP A 103 -2.60 16.81 13.48
C ASP A 103 -1.38 15.90 13.15
N LEU A 104 -0.89 15.99 11.91
CA LEU A 104 0.32 15.27 11.48
C LEU A 104 1.59 15.89 12.06
N HIS A 105 1.64 17.22 12.15
CA HIS A 105 2.82 17.96 12.63
C HIS A 105 2.79 18.25 14.13
N GLY A 106 1.64 18.05 14.79
CA GLY A 106 1.45 18.26 16.22
C GLY A 106 1.84 17.04 17.05
N ASP A 107 1.83 17.24 18.36
CA ASP A 107 1.93 16.13 19.29
C ASP A 107 0.66 15.26 19.25
N VAL A 108 0.78 13.97 19.41
CA VAL A 108 -0.35 13.02 19.37
C VAL A 108 -1.41 13.36 20.41
N VAL A 109 -0.97 13.88 21.57
CA VAL A 109 -1.88 14.28 22.67
C VAL A 109 -2.76 15.49 22.33
N ASP A 110 -2.34 16.30 21.36
CA ASP A 110 -3.05 17.49 20.89
C ASP A 110 -3.85 17.23 19.62
N ALA A 111 -3.77 16.00 19.06
CA ALA A 111 -4.51 15.66 17.86
C ALA A 111 -6.02 15.86 18.04
N SER A 112 -6.65 16.50 17.06
CA SER A 112 -8.08 16.72 17.10
C SER A 112 -8.86 15.41 16.98
N ARG A 113 -10.01 15.30 17.66
CA ARG A 113 -10.88 14.12 17.57
C ARG A 113 -11.29 13.84 16.12
N GLU A 114 -11.64 14.88 15.38
CA GLU A 114 -12.05 14.78 13.98
C GLU A 114 -10.88 14.34 13.09
N GLY A 115 -9.73 14.99 13.21
CA GLY A 115 -8.54 14.65 12.42
C GLY A 115 -8.03 13.25 12.70
N PHE A 116 -8.06 12.81 13.97
CA PHE A 116 -7.73 11.43 14.35
C PHE A 116 -8.68 10.43 13.68
N ALA A 117 -10.00 10.64 13.82
CA ALA A 117 -11.01 9.75 13.25
C ALA A 117 -10.90 9.68 11.72
N ARG A 118 -10.67 10.82 11.05
CA ARG A 118 -10.53 10.91 9.60
C ARG A 118 -9.24 10.24 9.12
N ALA A 119 -8.11 10.41 9.82
CA ALA A 119 -6.85 9.74 9.50
C ALA A 119 -6.99 8.22 9.57
N VAL A 120 -7.68 7.70 10.61
CA VAL A 120 -7.98 6.26 10.74
C VAL A 120 -8.92 5.79 9.62
N SER A 121 -9.97 6.55 9.30
CA SER A 121 -10.90 6.21 8.23
C SER A 121 -10.18 6.05 6.89
N VAL A 122 -9.40 7.07 6.49
CA VAL A 122 -8.71 7.09 5.18
C VAL A 122 -7.55 6.10 5.10
N SER A 123 -6.74 6.00 6.16
CA SER A 123 -5.46 5.28 6.08
C SER A 123 -5.51 3.85 6.63
N CYS A 124 -6.60 3.46 7.29
CA CYS A 124 -6.76 2.17 7.94
C CYS A 124 -8.08 1.50 7.56
N HIS A 125 -9.24 2.12 7.87
CA HIS A 125 -10.55 1.51 7.64
C HIS A 125 -10.82 1.24 6.16
N SER A 126 -10.42 2.13 5.27
CA SER A 126 -10.55 1.93 3.81
C SER A 126 -9.90 0.63 3.31
N PHE A 127 -8.85 0.12 3.98
CA PHE A 127 -8.28 -1.19 3.65
C PHE A 127 -9.19 -2.35 4.07
N ALA A 128 -9.83 -2.26 5.24
CA ALA A 128 -10.79 -3.27 5.66
C ALA A 128 -12.03 -3.30 4.76
N GLU A 129 -12.53 -2.12 4.38
CA GLU A 129 -13.63 -1.96 3.44
C GLU A 129 -13.27 -2.52 2.05
N LEU A 130 -12.07 -2.24 1.57
CA LEU A 130 -11.55 -2.82 0.34
C LEU A 130 -11.51 -4.35 0.41
N GLY A 131 -11.15 -4.92 1.57
CA GLY A 131 -11.19 -6.36 1.83
C GLY A 131 -12.59 -6.94 1.68
N LYS A 132 -13.58 -6.29 2.27
CA LYS A 132 -15.00 -6.67 2.16
C LYS A 132 -15.47 -6.66 0.70
N LEU A 133 -15.09 -5.63 -0.06
CA LEU A 133 -15.53 -5.45 -1.44
C LEU A 133 -14.81 -6.39 -2.41
N CYS A 134 -13.52 -6.65 -2.23
CA CYS A 134 -12.73 -7.46 -3.15
C CYS A 134 -12.83 -8.96 -2.90
N ALA A 135 -12.97 -9.42 -1.65
CA ALA A 135 -12.94 -10.84 -1.33
C ALA A 135 -13.97 -11.71 -2.07
N PRO A 136 -15.20 -11.25 -2.36
CA PRO A 136 -16.15 -12.01 -3.20
C PRO A 136 -15.70 -12.23 -4.64
N HIS A 137 -14.77 -11.41 -5.12
CA HIS A 137 -14.23 -11.41 -6.49
C HIS A 137 -12.83 -12.03 -6.59
N MET A 138 -12.39 -12.72 -5.53
CA MET A 138 -11.12 -13.46 -5.48
C MET A 138 -11.39 -14.98 -5.31
N PRO A 139 -12.06 -15.63 -6.29
CA PRO A 139 -12.52 -17.01 -6.15
C PRO A 139 -11.39 -18.03 -6.05
N ASP A 140 -10.22 -17.71 -6.59
CA ASP A 140 -9.03 -18.57 -6.57
C ASP A 140 -8.09 -18.23 -5.39
N GLY A 141 -8.54 -17.38 -4.45
CA GLY A 141 -7.69 -16.77 -3.44
C GLY A 141 -6.85 -15.63 -4.03
N GLY A 142 -5.72 -15.34 -3.38
CA GLY A 142 -4.81 -14.29 -3.83
C GLY A 142 -4.12 -13.53 -2.69
N ALA A 143 -3.75 -12.27 -2.92
CA ALA A 143 -3.07 -11.47 -1.91
C ALA A 143 -3.64 -10.05 -1.79
N MET A 144 -3.75 -9.56 -0.55
CA MET A 144 -4.08 -8.17 -0.23
C MET A 144 -2.92 -7.55 0.56
N LEU A 145 -2.40 -6.42 0.08
CA LEU A 145 -1.27 -5.73 0.69
C LEU A 145 -1.66 -4.32 1.12
N ALA A 146 -1.21 -3.91 2.31
CA ALA A 146 -1.31 -2.54 2.80
C ALA A 146 0.08 -1.96 3.05
N MET A 147 0.30 -0.67 2.71
CA MET A 147 1.56 0.01 3.00
C MET A 147 1.54 0.58 4.42
N THR A 148 2.45 0.12 5.27
CA THR A 148 2.66 0.61 6.64
C THR A 148 4.01 1.33 6.77
N TYR A 149 4.49 1.55 7.97
CA TYR A 149 5.80 2.12 8.26
C TYR A 149 6.27 1.75 9.67
N LEU A 150 7.56 1.72 9.89
CA LEU A 150 8.23 1.42 11.17
C LEU A 150 7.60 2.12 12.38
N GLY A 151 7.10 3.34 12.19
CA GLY A 151 6.42 4.12 13.22
C GLY A 151 5.14 3.49 13.80
N SER A 152 4.69 2.34 13.29
CA SER A 152 3.61 1.53 13.88
C SER A 152 4.04 0.78 15.14
N GLY A 153 5.29 0.35 15.21
CA GLY A 153 5.86 -0.43 16.30
C GLY A 153 6.89 0.33 17.16
N GLU A 154 7.49 1.34 16.57
CA GLU A 154 8.51 2.16 17.23
C GLU A 154 8.13 3.64 17.16
N VAL A 155 8.68 4.44 18.09
CA VAL A 155 8.48 5.89 18.05
C VAL A 155 9.46 6.49 17.05
N VAL A 156 8.91 7.00 15.94
CA VAL A 156 9.67 7.75 14.94
C VAL A 156 9.42 9.25 15.15
N PRO A 157 10.45 10.07 15.41
CA PRO A 157 10.28 11.52 15.55
C PRO A 157 9.55 12.12 14.35
N HIS A 158 8.65 13.07 14.60
CA HIS A 158 7.86 13.78 13.60
C HIS A 158 6.86 12.94 12.79
N TYR A 159 6.67 11.67 13.14
CA TYR A 159 5.66 10.82 12.49
C TYR A 159 4.26 11.01 13.09
N GLY A 160 4.17 11.57 14.32
CA GLY A 160 2.96 12.04 14.97
C GLY A 160 1.79 11.06 14.93
N LEU A 161 0.62 11.58 14.59
CA LEU A 161 -0.64 10.81 14.51
C LEU A 161 -0.56 9.57 13.62
N MET A 162 0.29 9.56 12.59
CA MET A 162 0.37 8.42 11.69
C MET A 162 0.95 7.16 12.37
N GLY A 163 1.71 7.27 13.46
CA GLY A 163 2.18 6.11 14.23
C GLY A 163 1.02 5.23 14.72
N PRO A 164 0.12 5.74 15.57
CA PRO A 164 -1.08 5.02 16.00
C PRO A 164 -1.97 4.52 14.84
N VAL A 165 -2.10 5.31 13.77
CA VAL A 165 -2.90 4.92 12.59
C VAL A 165 -2.29 3.70 11.89
N LYS A 166 -0.96 3.65 11.73
CA LYS A 166 -0.29 2.50 11.13
C LYS A 166 -0.29 1.27 12.04
N ALA A 167 -0.21 1.46 13.37
CA ALA A 167 -0.40 0.37 14.33
C ALA A 167 -1.80 -0.26 14.22
N ALA A 168 -2.83 0.57 14.07
CA ALA A 168 -4.20 0.11 13.81
C ALA A 168 -4.29 -0.66 12.48
N LEU A 169 -3.68 -0.16 11.40
CA LEU A 169 -3.65 -0.82 10.09
C LEU A 169 -3.00 -2.20 10.17
N GLU A 170 -1.87 -2.34 10.86
CA GLU A 170 -1.20 -3.65 11.04
C GLU A 170 -2.04 -4.62 11.88
N SER A 171 -2.79 -4.10 12.85
CA SER A 171 -3.76 -4.92 13.57
C SER A 171 -4.88 -5.41 12.64
N VAL A 172 -5.44 -4.51 11.80
CA VAL A 172 -6.45 -4.88 10.78
C VAL A 172 -5.91 -5.95 9.83
N VAL A 173 -4.66 -5.86 9.36
CA VAL A 173 -4.01 -6.90 8.53
C VAL A 173 -4.05 -8.27 9.21
N ARG A 174 -3.74 -8.36 10.51
CA ARG A 174 -3.77 -9.63 11.25
C ARG A 174 -5.18 -10.21 11.35
N TYR A 175 -6.18 -9.39 11.68
CA TYR A 175 -7.58 -9.84 11.75
C TYR A 175 -8.12 -10.25 10.38
N MET A 176 -7.89 -9.45 9.34
CA MET A 176 -8.28 -9.80 7.98
C MET A 176 -7.61 -11.09 7.49
N SER A 177 -6.37 -11.38 7.90
CA SER A 177 -5.70 -12.63 7.52
C SER A 177 -6.41 -13.88 8.08
N LEU A 178 -6.96 -13.78 9.28
CA LEU A 178 -7.79 -14.84 9.88
C LEU A 178 -9.14 -14.96 9.15
N GLU A 179 -9.82 -13.85 8.93
CA GLU A 179 -11.16 -13.81 8.35
C GLU A 179 -11.19 -14.25 6.88
N LEU A 180 -10.15 -13.91 6.12
CA LEU A 180 -10.06 -14.19 4.68
C LEU A 180 -9.25 -15.47 4.35
N GLY A 181 -8.54 -16.04 5.34
CA GLY A 181 -7.68 -17.21 5.16
C GLY A 181 -8.41 -18.43 4.64
N SER A 182 -9.67 -18.68 5.08
CA SER A 182 -10.49 -19.78 4.59
C SER A 182 -10.84 -19.67 3.09
N LYS A 183 -10.73 -18.48 2.52
CA LYS A 183 -10.87 -18.20 1.08
C LYS A 183 -9.53 -18.23 0.33
N ASN A 184 -8.45 -18.67 0.99
CA ASN A 184 -7.08 -18.66 0.45
C ASN A 184 -6.62 -17.24 0.06
N ILE A 185 -7.15 -16.19 0.72
CA ILE A 185 -6.72 -14.80 0.54
C ILE A 185 -5.71 -14.46 1.63
N ARG A 186 -4.50 -14.15 1.24
CA ARG A 186 -3.40 -13.78 2.12
C ARG A 186 -3.40 -12.26 2.31
N VAL A 187 -3.16 -11.80 3.52
CA VAL A 187 -3.16 -10.36 3.84
C VAL A 187 -1.85 -10.00 4.53
N HIS A 188 -1.18 -8.96 4.05
CA HIS A 188 0.09 -8.51 4.60
C HIS A 188 0.18 -6.99 4.70
N ALA A 189 0.99 -6.51 5.63
CA ALA A 189 1.52 -5.17 5.63
C ALA A 189 2.95 -5.18 5.06
N VAL A 190 3.26 -4.26 4.16
CA VAL A 190 4.62 -3.97 3.69
C VAL A 190 5.09 -2.72 4.40
N SER A 191 6.21 -2.79 5.11
CA SER A 191 6.82 -1.68 5.84
C SER A 191 8.11 -1.22 5.14
N PRO A 192 8.02 -0.26 4.21
CA PRO A 192 9.20 0.29 3.55
C PRO A 192 9.98 1.21 4.49
N GLY A 193 11.29 1.34 4.26
CA GLY A 193 12.06 2.45 4.78
C GLY A 193 11.64 3.79 4.15
N PRO A 194 12.10 4.91 4.67
CA PRO A 194 11.72 6.21 4.14
C PRO A 194 12.22 6.37 2.70
N ILE A 195 11.30 6.74 1.81
CA ILE A 195 11.57 7.13 0.43
C ILE A 195 10.85 8.44 0.12
N LEU A 196 11.43 9.23 -0.77
CA LEU A 196 10.84 10.50 -1.17
C LEU A 196 9.59 10.27 -2.03
N THR A 197 8.42 10.29 -1.39
CA THR A 197 7.11 10.26 -2.04
C THR A 197 6.35 11.55 -1.74
N ARG A 198 5.29 11.84 -2.48
CA ARG A 198 4.41 12.96 -2.20
C ARG A 198 3.77 12.87 -0.80
N ALA A 199 3.40 11.70 -0.34
CA ALA A 199 2.85 11.50 1.00
C ALA A 199 3.92 11.76 2.07
N ALA A 200 5.14 11.27 1.87
CA ALA A 200 6.25 11.44 2.80
C ALA A 200 6.75 12.89 2.87
N SER A 201 6.67 13.66 1.77
CA SER A 201 7.04 15.10 1.79
C SER A 201 6.14 15.96 2.68
N GLY A 202 5.00 15.45 3.12
CA GLY A 202 4.14 16.09 4.13
C GLY A 202 4.61 15.89 5.58
N ILE A 203 5.58 15.01 5.85
CA ILE A 203 6.13 14.78 7.19
C ILE A 203 7.14 15.88 7.51
N ALA A 204 7.06 16.47 8.72
CA ALA A 204 8.01 17.48 9.16
C ALA A 204 9.43 16.90 9.27
N SER A 205 10.46 17.70 8.90
CA SER A 205 11.87 17.28 8.95
C SER A 205 12.17 15.96 8.19
N PHE A 206 11.48 15.71 7.08
CA PHE A 206 11.62 14.45 6.33
C PHE A 206 13.05 14.19 5.85
N ASP A 207 13.81 15.23 5.48
CA ASP A 207 15.23 15.09 5.08
C ASP A 207 16.10 14.59 6.23
N GLU A 208 15.84 15.05 7.46
CA GLU A 208 16.52 14.58 8.67
C GLU A 208 16.16 13.12 8.98
N LEU A 209 14.90 12.76 8.81
CA LEU A 209 14.43 11.38 8.94
C LEU A 209 15.12 10.46 7.94
N MET A 210 15.25 10.86 6.68
CA MET A 210 15.97 10.08 5.65
C MET A 210 17.46 9.94 5.99
N ALA A 211 18.12 11.04 6.41
CA ALA A 211 19.53 11.01 6.78
C ALA A 211 19.79 10.08 7.98
N THR A 212 18.92 10.14 9.00
CA THR A 212 18.99 9.26 10.18
C THR A 212 18.78 7.80 9.78
N ALA A 213 17.78 7.51 8.95
CA ALA A 213 17.52 6.15 8.49
C ALA A 213 18.68 5.61 7.65
N GLN A 214 19.29 6.43 6.79
CA GLN A 214 20.46 6.02 6.01
C GLN A 214 21.66 5.72 6.90
N ALA A 215 21.91 6.54 7.92
CA ALA A 215 23.02 6.35 8.85
C ALA A 215 22.86 5.09 9.73
N LYS A 216 21.61 4.77 10.11
CA LYS A 216 21.28 3.58 10.90
C LYS A 216 21.26 2.30 10.06
N ALA A 217 20.93 2.39 8.76
CA ALA A 217 20.71 1.23 7.91
C ALA A 217 21.95 0.33 7.82
N PRO A 218 21.87 -0.98 8.13
CA PRO A 218 22.95 -1.94 7.93
C PRO A 218 23.51 -1.94 6.52
N LEU A 219 22.66 -1.72 5.49
CA LEU A 219 23.10 -1.61 4.09
C LEU A 219 23.68 -0.24 3.75
N GLN A 220 23.78 0.71 4.71
CA GLN A 220 24.34 2.06 4.56
C GLN A 220 23.73 2.89 3.41
N ARG A 221 22.47 2.60 3.09
CA ARG A 221 21.70 3.30 2.06
C ARG A 221 20.21 3.25 2.38
N LEU A 222 19.46 4.13 1.76
CA LEU A 222 17.99 4.01 1.76
C LEU A 222 17.52 2.91 0.80
N VAL A 223 16.32 2.42 1.04
CA VAL A 223 15.59 1.53 0.14
C VAL A 223 15.19 2.27 -1.13
N LYS A 224 15.08 1.55 -2.25
CA LYS A 224 14.62 2.08 -3.53
C LYS A 224 13.16 1.71 -3.77
N LEU A 225 12.46 2.51 -4.58
CA LEU A 225 11.08 2.25 -4.97
C LEU A 225 10.91 0.84 -5.59
N ASP A 226 11.85 0.44 -6.43
CA ASP A 226 11.83 -0.87 -7.09
C ASP A 226 11.97 -2.03 -6.09
N GLU A 227 12.72 -1.88 -5.00
CA GLU A 227 12.87 -2.91 -3.99
C GLU A 227 11.55 -3.14 -3.22
N ILE A 228 10.80 -2.06 -2.98
CA ILE A 228 9.45 -2.14 -2.38
C ILE A 228 8.48 -2.83 -3.35
N ALA A 229 8.52 -2.46 -4.61
CA ALA A 229 7.71 -3.08 -5.66
C ALA A 229 8.04 -4.56 -5.85
N GLN A 230 9.32 -4.95 -5.79
CA GLN A 230 9.77 -6.34 -5.89
C GLN A 230 9.25 -7.21 -4.73
N LEU A 231 9.33 -6.72 -3.49
CA LEU A 231 8.74 -7.41 -2.35
C LEU A 231 7.22 -7.54 -2.50
N SER A 232 6.55 -6.47 -2.90
CA SER A 232 5.10 -6.47 -3.11
C SER A 232 4.70 -7.46 -4.20
N ALA A 233 5.45 -7.52 -5.31
CA ALA A 233 5.23 -8.49 -6.37
C ALA A 233 5.43 -9.93 -5.88
N PHE A 234 6.50 -10.21 -5.13
CA PHE A 234 6.75 -11.53 -4.52
C PHE A 234 5.58 -11.97 -3.65
N LEU A 235 5.07 -11.09 -2.78
CA LEU A 235 3.94 -11.40 -1.90
C LEU A 235 2.63 -11.68 -2.67
N CYS A 236 2.49 -11.17 -3.89
CA CYS A 236 1.36 -11.46 -4.77
C CYS A 236 1.53 -12.75 -5.58
N MET A 237 2.72 -13.35 -5.59
CA MET A 237 2.99 -14.60 -6.31
C MET A 237 2.58 -15.84 -5.51
N GLU A 238 2.46 -16.96 -6.22
CA GLU A 238 2.23 -18.28 -5.61
C GLU A 238 3.40 -18.73 -4.74
N ALA A 239 4.61 -18.27 -5.02
CA ALA A 239 5.80 -18.53 -4.21
C ALA A 239 5.67 -18.08 -2.75
N ALA A 240 4.79 -17.12 -2.46
CA ALA A 240 4.48 -16.65 -1.12
C ALA A 240 3.24 -17.29 -0.49
N SER A 241 2.71 -18.39 -1.06
CA SER A 241 1.43 -19.02 -0.67
C SER A 241 1.35 -19.46 0.81
N GLY A 242 2.50 -19.75 1.43
CA GLY A 242 2.57 -20.12 2.85
C GLY A 242 2.63 -18.93 3.83
N MET A 243 2.53 -17.68 3.34
CA MET A 243 2.68 -16.48 4.16
C MET A 243 1.37 -15.71 4.27
N THR A 244 0.96 -15.31 5.48
CA THR A 244 -0.16 -14.39 5.72
C THR A 244 -0.04 -13.72 7.10
N GLY A 245 -0.73 -12.60 7.33
CA GLY A 245 -0.84 -11.92 8.63
C GLY A 245 0.43 -11.22 9.11
N GLN A 246 1.39 -10.99 8.25
CA GLN A 246 2.71 -10.46 8.62
C GLN A 246 2.87 -8.99 8.23
N THR A 247 3.65 -8.25 9.03
CA THR A 247 4.31 -7.02 8.61
C THR A 247 5.70 -7.38 8.13
N ILE A 248 6.02 -7.06 6.88
CA ILE A 248 7.29 -7.42 6.24
C ILE A 248 8.05 -6.15 5.89
N TYR A 249 9.25 -6.04 6.42
CA TYR A 249 10.10 -4.86 6.26
C TYR A 249 10.90 -4.92 4.96
N VAL A 250 11.02 -3.78 4.29
CA VAL A 250 11.91 -3.52 3.17
C VAL A 250 12.50 -2.13 3.35
N ASP A 251 13.50 -2.01 4.22
CA ASP A 251 14.00 -0.75 4.77
C ASP A 251 15.54 -0.71 4.90
N ALA A 252 16.23 -1.57 4.16
CA ALA A 252 17.69 -1.71 4.23
C ALA A 252 18.21 -2.15 5.62
N GLY A 253 17.31 -2.70 6.47
CA GLY A 253 17.61 -3.25 7.79
C GLY A 253 17.46 -2.26 8.96
N VAL A 254 16.90 -1.07 8.72
CA VAL A 254 16.73 -0.03 9.77
C VAL A 254 15.94 -0.54 10.96
N HIS A 255 14.86 -1.30 10.73
CA HIS A 255 13.98 -1.83 11.79
C HIS A 255 14.69 -2.75 12.81
N ALA A 256 15.86 -3.29 12.47
CA ALA A 256 16.63 -4.20 13.34
C ALA A 256 17.67 -3.47 14.19
N MET A 257 17.73 -2.15 14.11
CA MET A 257 18.75 -1.32 14.77
C MET A 257 18.14 -0.46 15.85
N ASP A 258 18.91 -0.27 16.97
CA ASP A 258 18.58 0.65 18.05
C ASP A 258 18.68 2.12 17.64
#